data_ebaaa056377ccd062fb335d17bdaa39f
#
_entry.id   ebaaa056377ccd062fb335d17bdaa39f
#
_cell.length_a   1.000
_cell.length_b   1.000
_cell.length_c   1.000
_cell.angle_alpha   90.00
_cell.angle_beta   90.00
_cell.angle_gamma   90.00
#
_symmetry.space_group_name_H-M   'P 1'
#
loop_
_entity.id
_entity.type
_entity.pdbx_description
1 polymer ?
#
loop_
_entity_poly.entity_id
_entity_poly.type
_entity_poly.pdbx_seq_one_letter_code
_entity_poly.pdbx_strand_id
1 'polypeptide(L)'
;MQTEIYADIDAYFEKNFLKNDPVLEKIALSSAKNGLVPHAVTPLQAAFLAMLIRMSGAESVLEIGCLGGYSAVAMARALPRTGRLLTTELDARTAEVAQDNIEGSGYADRIDLRVGPA
;
A
#
# COMPACT_ATOMS: atom_id res chain seq x y z
N MET A 1 -25.44 -8.33 -3.14
CA MET A 1 -26.16 -7.05 -2.93
C MET A 1 -25.41 -6.11 -1.99
N GLN A 2 -25.11 -6.48 -0.75
CA GLN A 2 -24.32 -5.62 0.14
C GLN A 2 -22.92 -5.30 -0.41
N THR A 3 -22.22 -6.28 -0.99
CA THR A 3 -20.88 -6.10 -1.56
C THR A 3 -20.88 -5.13 -2.75
N GLU A 4 -21.92 -5.13 -3.56
CA GLU A 4 -22.08 -4.22 -4.70
C GLU A 4 -22.30 -2.77 -4.24
N ILE A 5 -23.10 -2.57 -3.20
CA ILE A 5 -23.35 -1.23 -2.64
C ILE A 5 -22.06 -0.62 -2.10
N TYR A 6 -21.23 -1.39 -1.42
CA TYR A 6 -19.94 -0.90 -0.92
C TYR A 6 -18.98 -0.55 -2.06
N ALA A 7 -18.94 -1.37 -3.12
CA ALA A 7 -18.13 -1.08 -4.29
C ALA A 7 -18.57 0.20 -5.01
N ASP A 8 -19.87 0.44 -5.10
CA ASP A 8 -20.43 1.67 -5.71
C ASP A 8 -20.11 2.91 -4.87
N ILE A 9 -20.20 2.79 -3.54
CA ILE A 9 -19.81 3.86 -2.61
C ILE A 9 -18.32 4.18 -2.75
N ASP A 10 -17.47 3.17 -2.74
CA ASP A 10 -16.03 3.32 -2.91
C ASP A 10 -15.71 4.01 -4.24
N ALA A 11 -16.30 3.55 -5.35
CA ALA A 11 -16.12 4.16 -6.66
C ALA A 11 -16.55 5.64 -6.71
N TYR A 12 -17.65 5.98 -6.04
CA TYR A 12 -18.11 7.36 -5.94
C TYR A 12 -17.10 8.25 -5.21
N PHE A 13 -16.60 7.80 -4.06
CA PHE A 13 -15.63 8.56 -3.27
C PHE A 13 -14.27 8.66 -3.97
N GLU A 14 -13.81 7.58 -4.58
CA GLU A 14 -12.56 7.58 -5.36
C GLU A 14 -12.63 8.61 -6.49
N LYS A 15 -13.71 8.59 -7.26
CA LYS A 15 -13.89 9.51 -8.39
C LYS A 15 -13.96 10.98 -7.99
N ASN A 16 -14.61 11.29 -6.87
CA ASN A 16 -14.91 12.66 -6.48
C ASN A 16 -13.92 13.29 -5.51
N PHE A 17 -13.23 12.48 -4.71
CA PHE A 17 -12.40 12.97 -3.61
C PHE A 17 -10.93 12.53 -3.67
N LEU A 18 -10.59 11.48 -4.43
CA LEU A 18 -9.20 11.06 -4.59
C LEU A 18 -8.63 11.61 -5.90
N LYS A 19 -7.36 11.98 -5.85
CA LYS A 19 -6.60 12.31 -7.06
C LYS A 19 -6.04 11.05 -7.68
N ASN A 20 -5.86 11.05 -9.00
CA ASN A 20 -5.11 10.01 -9.68
C ASN A 20 -3.73 9.85 -9.04
N ASP A 21 -3.33 8.61 -8.82
CA ASP A 21 -2.09 8.23 -8.18
C ASP A 21 -1.29 7.26 -9.05
N PRO A 22 -0.48 7.77 -9.97
CA PRO A 22 0.25 6.92 -10.92
C PRO A 22 1.19 5.92 -10.24
N VAL A 23 1.73 6.24 -9.08
CA VAL A 23 2.61 5.34 -8.32
C VAL A 23 1.82 4.15 -7.81
N LEU A 24 0.69 4.38 -7.16
CA LEU A 24 -0.15 3.30 -6.64
C LEU A 24 -0.83 2.51 -7.76
N GLU A 25 -1.25 3.17 -8.83
CA GLU A 25 -1.79 2.49 -10.02
C GLU A 25 -0.77 1.52 -10.64
N LYS A 26 0.48 1.95 -10.77
CA LYS A 26 1.56 1.10 -11.28
C LYS A 26 1.78 -0.12 -10.39
N ILE A 27 1.73 0.03 -9.07
CA ILE A 27 1.85 -1.09 -8.13
C ILE A 27 0.68 -2.06 -8.28
N ALA A 28 -0.54 -1.56 -8.40
CA ALA A 28 -1.72 -2.38 -8.60
C ALA A 28 -1.64 -3.18 -9.91
N LEU A 29 -1.25 -2.55 -11.00
CA LEU A 29 -1.06 -3.21 -12.31
C LEU A 29 0.05 -4.25 -12.27
N SER A 30 1.18 -3.95 -11.67
CA SER A 30 2.31 -4.87 -11.48
C SER A 30 1.87 -6.09 -10.67
N SER A 31 1.17 -5.89 -9.58
CA SER A 31 0.66 -6.96 -8.71
C SER A 31 -0.29 -7.90 -9.47
N ALA A 32 -1.24 -7.35 -10.21
CA ALA A 32 -2.17 -8.11 -11.03
C ALA A 32 -1.44 -8.89 -12.14
N LYS A 33 -0.49 -8.25 -12.83
CA LYS A 33 0.31 -8.87 -13.89
C LYS A 33 1.14 -10.04 -13.38
N ASN A 34 1.63 -9.96 -12.15
CA ASN A 34 2.39 -11.03 -11.50
C ASN A 34 1.51 -12.09 -10.80
N GLY A 35 0.19 -11.99 -10.93
CA GLY A 35 -0.75 -12.97 -10.41
C GLY A 35 -0.89 -12.98 -8.90
N LEU A 36 -0.62 -11.87 -8.22
CA LEU A 36 -0.84 -11.76 -6.79
C LEU A 36 -2.33 -11.81 -6.46
N VAL A 37 -2.67 -12.37 -5.30
CA VAL A 37 -4.06 -12.43 -4.84
C VAL A 37 -4.65 -11.01 -4.70
N PRO A 38 -5.93 -10.78 -5.07
CA PRO A 38 -6.53 -9.45 -5.06
C PRO A 38 -6.99 -9.03 -3.65
N HIS A 39 -6.09 -9.07 -2.70
CA HIS A 39 -6.37 -8.73 -1.29
C HIS A 39 -5.72 -7.40 -0.84
N ALA A 40 -5.21 -6.61 -1.78
CA ALA A 40 -4.70 -5.29 -1.46
C ALA A 40 -5.81 -4.38 -0.93
N VAL A 41 -5.43 -3.43 -0.08
CA VAL A 41 -6.35 -2.39 0.35
C VAL A 41 -6.83 -1.55 -0.84
N THR A 42 -8.03 -1.02 -0.74
CA THR A 42 -8.57 -0.12 -1.76
C THR A 42 -7.88 1.26 -1.73
N PRO A 43 -7.98 2.05 -2.80
CA PRO A 43 -7.47 3.43 -2.79
C PRO A 43 -8.00 4.27 -1.63
N LEU A 44 -9.28 4.12 -1.26
CA LEU A 44 -9.87 4.81 -0.10
C LEU A 44 -9.26 4.34 1.22
N GLN A 45 -9.06 3.05 1.40
CA GLN A 45 -8.40 2.50 2.60
C GLN A 45 -6.96 2.99 2.71
N ALA A 46 -6.23 3.02 1.60
CA ALA A 46 -4.87 3.56 1.57
C ALA A 46 -4.83 5.05 1.93
N ALA A 47 -5.76 5.84 1.43
CA ALA A 47 -5.90 7.25 1.78
C ALA A 47 -6.22 7.44 3.26
N PHE A 48 -7.08 6.59 3.82
CA PHE A 48 -7.42 6.60 5.25
C PHE A 48 -6.21 6.26 6.13
N LEU A 49 -5.44 5.25 5.78
CA LEU A 49 -4.19 4.90 6.48
C LEU A 49 -3.19 6.05 6.45
N ALA A 50 -3.00 6.68 5.30
CA ALA A 50 -2.13 7.85 5.16
C ALA A 50 -2.60 9.02 6.02
N MET A 51 -3.90 9.24 6.11
CA MET A 51 -4.49 10.29 6.97
C MET A 51 -4.24 10.00 8.45
N LEU A 52 -4.43 8.76 8.91
CA LEU A 52 -4.15 8.35 10.29
C LEU A 52 -2.68 8.59 10.67
N ILE A 53 -1.75 8.29 9.77
CA ILE A 53 -0.32 8.53 9.99
C ILE A 53 -0.05 10.03 10.19
N ARG A 54 -0.60 10.88 9.33
CA ARG A 54 -0.42 12.34 9.44
C ARG A 54 -1.06 12.90 10.70
N MET A 55 -2.25 12.45 11.05
CA MET A 55 -2.99 12.91 12.22
C MET A 55 -2.33 12.51 13.54
N SER A 56 -1.78 11.30 13.59
CA SER A 56 -1.12 10.78 14.80
C SER A 56 0.31 11.29 15.00
N GLY A 57 0.91 11.88 13.97
CA GLY A 57 2.33 12.24 14.00
C GLY A 57 3.26 11.02 14.04
N ALA A 58 2.83 9.88 13.53
CA ALA A 58 3.61 8.66 13.54
C ALA A 58 4.94 8.82 12.80
N GLU A 59 6.01 8.31 13.38
CA GLU A 59 7.35 8.27 12.79
C GLU A 59 7.79 6.84 12.44
N SER A 60 7.07 5.85 12.96
CA SER A 60 7.33 4.44 12.72
C SER A 60 6.02 3.71 12.48
N VAL A 61 6.00 2.83 11.47
CA VAL A 61 4.87 1.98 11.14
C VAL A 61 5.34 0.53 11.02
N LEU A 62 4.59 -0.38 11.60
CA LEU A 62 4.71 -1.81 11.37
C LEU A 62 3.51 -2.30 10.59
N GLU A 63 3.78 -2.94 9.46
CA GLU A 63 2.78 -3.62 8.64
C GLU A 63 3.07 -5.12 8.62
N ILE A 64 2.06 -5.92 8.85
CA ILE A 64 2.14 -7.38 8.74
C ILE A 64 1.38 -7.83 7.50
N GLY A 65 2.10 -8.36 6.52
CA GLY A 65 1.56 -8.70 5.20
C GLY A 65 1.69 -7.55 4.20
N CYS A 66 2.73 -7.61 3.39
CA CYS A 66 3.05 -6.56 2.41
C CYS A 66 2.26 -6.71 1.10
N LEU A 67 2.02 -7.96 0.68
CA LEU A 67 1.51 -8.29 -0.65
C LEU A 67 2.38 -7.63 -1.74
N GLY A 68 1.80 -6.82 -2.61
CA GLY A 68 2.50 -6.11 -3.68
C GLY A 68 3.13 -4.77 -3.31
N GLY A 69 3.02 -4.35 -2.05
CA GLY A 69 3.61 -3.10 -1.57
C GLY A 69 2.71 -1.87 -1.67
N TYR A 70 1.45 -2.03 -2.05
CA TYR A 70 0.51 -0.92 -2.26
C TYR A 70 0.30 -0.08 -1.00
N SER A 71 -0.14 -0.70 0.09
CA SER A 71 -0.34 -0.02 1.37
C SER A 71 0.98 0.44 1.99
N ALA A 72 2.05 -0.33 1.87
CA ALA A 72 3.38 0.04 2.35
C ALA A 72 3.85 1.37 1.75
N VAL A 73 3.74 1.53 0.44
CA VAL A 73 4.12 2.77 -0.25
C VAL A 73 3.17 3.92 0.11
N ALA A 74 1.87 3.67 0.16
CA ALA A 74 0.88 4.68 0.54
C ALA A 74 1.15 5.23 1.96
N MET A 75 1.49 4.36 2.90
CA MET A 75 1.81 4.75 4.27
C MET A 75 3.19 5.42 4.39
N ALA A 76 4.21 4.86 3.74
CA ALA A 76 5.57 5.38 3.83
C ALA A 76 5.69 6.82 3.35
N ARG A 77 5.01 7.18 2.27
CA ARG A 77 5.01 8.57 1.78
C ARG A 77 4.25 9.55 2.67
N ALA A 78 3.38 9.06 3.56
CA ALA A 78 2.70 9.87 4.57
C ALA A 78 3.55 10.12 5.82
N LEU A 79 4.61 9.32 6.02
CA LEU A 79 5.57 9.51 7.10
C LEU A 79 6.45 10.74 6.85
N PRO A 80 7.02 11.35 7.92
CA PRO A 80 8.08 12.34 7.77
C PRO A 80 9.30 11.74 7.07
N ARG A 81 10.18 12.59 6.53
CA ARG A 81 11.38 12.13 5.79
C ARG A 81 12.26 11.16 6.57
N THR A 82 12.32 11.32 7.87
CA THR A 82 13.08 10.47 8.80
C THR A 82 12.29 9.25 9.25
N GLY A 83 10.99 9.16 8.91
CA GLY A 83 10.13 8.07 9.30
C GLY A 83 10.51 6.75 8.62
N ARG A 84 10.12 5.66 9.25
CA ARG A 84 10.41 4.29 8.77
C ARG A 84 9.17 3.42 8.84
N LEU A 85 9.02 2.59 7.82
CA LEU A 85 8.00 1.55 7.76
C LEU A 85 8.70 0.19 7.64
N LEU A 86 8.40 -0.69 8.57
CA LEU A 86 8.77 -2.10 8.49
C LEU A 86 7.55 -2.89 8.03
N THR A 87 7.70 -3.66 6.97
CA THR A 87 6.65 -4.56 6.48
C THR A 87 7.19 -5.99 6.35
N THR A 88 6.30 -6.96 6.54
CA THR A 88 6.65 -8.38 6.40
C THR A 88 5.82 -9.03 5.31
N GLU A 89 6.41 -10.01 4.61
CA GLU A 89 5.71 -10.86 3.66
C GLU A 89 6.17 -12.30 3.84
N LEU A 90 5.22 -13.21 3.98
CA LEU A 90 5.51 -14.62 4.22
C LEU A 90 6.03 -15.32 2.97
N ASP A 91 5.44 -15.03 1.82
CA ASP A 91 5.77 -15.68 0.55
C ASP A 91 6.91 -14.95 -0.16
N ALA A 92 8.02 -15.66 -0.39
CA ALA A 92 9.22 -15.08 -1.00
C ALA A 92 8.98 -14.54 -2.41
N ARG A 93 8.17 -15.22 -3.24
CA ARG A 93 7.86 -14.75 -4.59
C ARG A 93 7.03 -13.47 -4.58
N THR A 94 6.05 -13.41 -3.69
CA THR A 94 5.24 -12.20 -3.48
C THR A 94 6.11 -11.05 -2.99
N ALA A 95 7.05 -11.33 -2.08
CA ALA A 95 7.99 -10.33 -1.58
C ALA A 95 8.92 -9.77 -2.66
N GLU A 96 9.35 -10.59 -3.64
CA GLU A 96 10.12 -10.10 -4.78
C GLU A 96 9.34 -9.06 -5.60
N VAL A 97 8.07 -9.33 -5.88
CA VAL A 97 7.19 -8.38 -6.58
C VAL A 97 7.02 -7.10 -5.76
N ALA A 98 6.80 -7.22 -4.46
CA ALA A 98 6.70 -6.07 -3.57
C ALA A 98 7.99 -5.25 -3.55
N GLN A 99 9.14 -5.90 -3.49
CA GLN A 99 10.45 -5.22 -3.49
C GLN A 99 10.66 -4.41 -4.77
N ASP A 100 10.37 -4.99 -5.93
CA ASP A 100 10.45 -4.30 -7.22
C ASP A 100 9.51 -3.08 -7.27
N ASN A 101 8.30 -3.23 -6.78
CA ASN A 101 7.33 -2.15 -6.71
C ASN A 101 7.78 -1.02 -5.76
N ILE A 102 8.32 -1.39 -4.60
CA ILE A 102 8.84 -0.44 -3.62
C ILE A 102 10.04 0.34 -4.20
N GLU A 103 10.97 -0.34 -4.84
CA GLU A 103 12.14 0.29 -5.47
C GLU A 103 11.72 1.28 -6.58
N GLY A 104 10.71 0.93 -7.37
CA GLY A 104 10.16 1.80 -8.41
C GLY A 104 9.29 2.94 -7.90
N SER A 105 8.93 2.98 -6.63
CA SER A 105 7.98 3.95 -6.06
C SER A 105 8.59 5.32 -5.73
N GLY A 106 9.89 5.38 -5.50
CA GLY A 106 10.57 6.56 -4.96
C GLY A 106 10.60 6.66 -3.43
N TYR A 107 10.10 5.66 -2.72
CA TYR A 107 10.02 5.63 -1.24
C TYR A 107 10.75 4.45 -0.60
N ALA A 108 11.59 3.76 -1.35
CA ALA A 108 12.35 2.60 -0.88
C ALA A 108 13.23 2.90 0.33
N ASP A 109 13.74 4.12 0.43
CA ASP A 109 14.57 4.58 1.55
C ASP A 109 13.85 4.60 2.90
N ARG A 110 12.53 4.55 2.90
CA ARG A 110 11.68 4.57 4.12
C ARG A 110 11.07 3.21 4.46
N ILE A 111 11.23 2.21 3.59
CA ILE A 111 10.57 0.91 3.70
C ILE A 111 11.61 -0.19 3.89
N ASP A 112 11.46 -0.95 4.97
CA ASP A 112 12.21 -2.19 5.22
C ASP A 112 11.24 -3.37 5.05
N LEU A 113 11.42 -4.14 3.97
CA LEU A 113 10.64 -5.35 3.71
C LEU A 113 11.41 -6.58 4.20
N ARG A 114 10.76 -7.36 5.04
CA ARG A 114 11.32 -8.63 5.54
C ARG A 114 10.49 -9.82 5.10
N VAL A 115 11.18 -10.83 4.58
CA VAL A 115 10.58 -12.09 4.15
C VAL A 115 10.57 -13.08 5.31
N GLY A 116 9.42 -13.66 5.58
CA GLY A 116 9.23 -14.65 6.62
C GLY A 116 8.02 -14.37 7.51
N PRO A 117 7.79 -15.23 8.52
CA PRO A 117 6.70 -15.02 9.46
C PRO A 117 6.92 -13.76 10.30
N ALA A 118 5.82 -13.13 10.60
CA ALA A 118 5.82 -11.91 11.43
C ALA A 118 6.17 -12.19 12.89
#